data_d200e13c20eda1e8e3aa442d0f02fb88
#
_entry.id   d200e13c20eda1e8e3aa442d0f02fb88
#
_cell.length_a   1.000
_cell.length_b   1.000
_cell.length_c   1.000
_cell.angle_alpha   90.00
_cell.angle_beta   90.00
_cell.angle_gamma   90.00
#
_symmetry.space_group_name_H-M   'P 1'
#
loop_
_entity.id
_entity.type
_entity.pdbx_description
1 polymer ?
#
loop_
_entity_poly.entity_id
_entity_poly.type
_entity_poly.pdbx_seq_one_letter_code
_entity_poly.pdbx_strand_id
1 'polypeptide(L)'
;MIRIPLIFTLVLFVGCANNEYRFERIDGPQATTLPLKLDGFHGTRDGASVNAEARFTDGADSLTMNIALYLVPPPEFRSGTYEGTIGGKMIKGQVDCPSIMFFGGQSDQPSVGGVFLLKDEQNRSVYRIRIPATPMSRR
;
A
#
# COMPACT_ATOMS: atom_id res chain seq x y z
N MET A 1 24.56 -32.06 -4.40
CA MET A 1 23.38 -32.88 -4.19
C MET A 1 22.56 -32.44 -3.01
N ILE A 2 23.15 -32.27 -1.86
CA ILE A 2 22.43 -31.87 -0.66
C ILE A 2 21.89 -30.44 -0.76
N ARG A 3 22.43 -29.66 -1.64
CA ARG A 3 22.08 -28.24 -1.80
C ARG A 3 20.74 -28.00 -2.45
N ILE A 4 20.24 -28.96 -3.22
CA ILE A 4 18.98 -28.82 -3.95
C ILE A 4 17.80 -28.56 -3.01
N PRO A 5 17.64 -29.31 -1.91
CA PRO A 5 16.55 -29.04 -0.97
C PRO A 5 16.64 -27.66 -0.33
N LEU A 6 17.85 -27.17 -0.08
CA LEU A 6 18.06 -25.84 0.50
C LEU A 6 17.61 -24.75 -0.47
N ILE A 7 17.95 -24.88 -1.74
CA ILE A 7 17.53 -23.94 -2.76
C ILE A 7 16.01 -23.92 -2.87
N PHE A 8 15.40 -25.07 -2.81
CA PHE A 8 13.96 -25.21 -2.88
C PHE A 8 13.28 -24.50 -1.70
N THR A 9 13.84 -24.63 -0.51
CA THR A 9 13.34 -23.95 0.68
C THR A 9 13.42 -22.44 0.53
N LEU A 10 14.50 -21.92 -0.04
CA LEU A 10 14.64 -20.49 -0.28
C LEU A 10 13.57 -19.96 -1.23
N VAL A 11 13.24 -20.70 -2.26
CA VAL A 11 12.19 -20.30 -3.20
C VAL A 11 10.85 -20.18 -2.48
N LEU A 12 10.53 -21.09 -1.57
CA LEU A 12 9.32 -21.00 -0.77
C LEU A 12 9.30 -19.78 0.11
N PHE A 13 10.43 -19.43 0.73
CA PHE A 13 10.52 -18.22 1.54
C PHE A 13 10.24 -16.96 0.72
N VAL A 14 10.82 -16.86 -0.46
CA VAL A 14 10.60 -15.72 -1.33
C VAL A 14 9.12 -15.61 -1.70
N GLY A 15 8.46 -16.73 -1.97
CA GLY A 15 7.03 -16.73 -2.26
C GLY A 15 6.19 -16.20 -1.10
N CYS A 16 6.52 -16.55 0.14
CA CYS A 16 5.82 -16.07 1.31
C CYS A 16 6.03 -14.57 1.53
N ALA A 17 7.23 -14.06 1.26
CA ALA A 17 7.57 -12.66 1.47
C ALA A 17 6.76 -11.72 0.56
N ASN A 18 6.26 -12.19 -0.57
CA ASN A 18 5.50 -11.37 -1.51
C ASN A 18 4.15 -10.90 -0.98
N ASN A 19 3.64 -11.50 0.10
CA ASN A 19 2.37 -11.14 0.71
C ASN A 19 2.52 -10.22 1.92
N GLU A 20 3.73 -9.78 2.22
CA GLU A 20 4.00 -8.96 3.37
C GLU A 20 3.88 -7.47 3.04
N TYR A 21 3.56 -6.68 4.07
CA TYR A 21 3.61 -5.23 3.99
C TYR A 21 5.03 -4.77 3.62
N ARG A 22 5.14 -3.82 2.69
CA ARG A 22 6.43 -3.27 2.32
C ARG A 22 6.26 -1.86 1.79
N PHE A 23 7.10 -0.95 2.28
CA PHE A 23 7.19 0.41 1.78
C PHE A 23 8.54 0.57 1.12
N GLU A 24 8.57 0.84 -0.18
CA GLU A 24 9.80 0.87 -0.96
C GLU A 24 9.93 2.17 -1.75
N ARG A 25 11.16 2.64 -1.86
CA ARG A 25 11.52 3.66 -2.84
C ARG A 25 11.97 2.97 -4.11
N ILE A 26 11.40 3.35 -5.25
CA ILE A 26 11.62 2.64 -6.52
C ILE A 26 12.12 3.52 -7.65
N ASP A 27 12.44 4.78 -7.40
CA ASP A 27 12.93 5.70 -8.44
C ASP A 27 14.44 5.56 -8.73
N GLY A 28 15.14 4.74 -7.98
CA GLY A 28 16.55 4.45 -8.18
C GLY A 28 16.77 3.16 -8.98
N PRO A 29 18.05 2.81 -9.23
CA PRO A 29 18.36 1.58 -9.98
C PRO A 29 17.94 0.31 -9.27
N GLN A 30 17.78 0.35 -7.95
CA GLN A 30 17.30 -0.77 -7.15
C GLN A 30 16.25 -0.27 -6.17
N ALA A 31 15.25 -1.10 -5.91
CA ALA A 31 14.26 -0.79 -4.89
C ALA A 31 14.90 -0.82 -3.51
N THR A 32 14.59 0.17 -2.69
CA THR A 32 15.09 0.29 -1.33
C THR A 32 13.92 0.24 -0.35
N THR A 33 13.95 -0.68 0.60
CA THR A 33 12.93 -0.76 1.63
C THR A 33 13.10 0.38 2.63
N LEU A 34 12.01 1.09 2.90
CA LEU A 34 11.97 2.14 3.91
C LEU A 34 11.28 1.63 5.17
N PRO A 35 11.67 2.14 6.34
CA PRO A 35 11.14 1.62 7.62
C PRO A 35 9.77 2.17 8.02
N LEU A 36 9.10 2.94 7.17
CA LEU A 36 7.77 3.44 7.49
C LEU A 36 6.78 2.29 7.63
N LYS A 37 5.98 2.32 8.68
CA LYS A 37 5.00 1.29 8.98
C LYS A 37 3.60 1.86 8.91
N LEU A 38 2.65 1.01 8.56
CA LEU A 38 1.24 1.37 8.54
C LEU A 38 0.77 1.58 9.98
N ASP A 39 0.48 2.82 10.33
CA ASP A 39 0.12 3.23 11.69
C ASP A 39 -1.39 3.41 11.86
N GLY A 40 -2.11 3.56 10.78
CA GLY A 40 -3.55 3.68 10.82
C GLY A 40 -4.16 3.48 9.46
N PHE A 41 -5.30 2.82 9.42
CA PHE A 41 -6.04 2.63 8.18
C PHE A 41 -7.53 2.81 8.50
N HIS A 42 -8.07 3.95 8.08
CA HIS A 42 -9.43 4.36 8.41
C HIS A 42 -10.22 4.60 7.14
N GLY A 43 -11.51 4.31 7.18
CA GLY A 43 -12.33 4.55 6.02
C GLY A 43 -13.78 4.80 6.36
N THR A 44 -14.47 5.46 5.45
CA THR A 44 -15.91 5.64 5.50
C THR A 44 -16.51 5.03 4.25
N ARG A 45 -17.59 4.30 4.43
CA ARG A 45 -18.27 3.61 3.34
C ARG A 45 -19.65 4.22 3.13
N ASP A 46 -19.96 4.53 1.87
CA ASP A 46 -21.29 4.98 1.46
C ASP A 46 -21.71 4.11 0.25
N GLY A 47 -22.50 3.08 0.54
CA GLY A 47 -22.84 2.09 -0.47
C GLY A 47 -21.60 1.37 -0.99
N ALA A 48 -21.38 1.45 -2.28
CA ALA A 48 -20.19 0.86 -2.91
C ALA A 48 -18.96 1.77 -2.86
N SER A 49 -19.13 3.04 -2.51
CA SER A 49 -18.04 4.01 -2.48
C SER A 49 -17.35 4.00 -1.12
N VAL A 50 -16.03 3.99 -1.13
CA VAL A 50 -15.22 4.04 0.07
C VAL A 50 -14.16 5.12 -0.09
N ASN A 51 -14.02 5.94 0.95
CA ASN A 51 -12.90 6.86 1.08
C ASN A 51 -12.07 6.38 2.27
N ALA A 52 -10.80 6.15 2.03
CA ALA A 52 -9.91 5.60 3.04
C ALA A 52 -8.66 6.45 3.19
N GLU A 53 -8.14 6.47 4.42
CA GLU A 53 -6.90 7.15 4.75
C GLU A 53 -5.96 6.13 5.35
N ALA A 54 -4.76 6.01 4.77
CA ALA A 54 -3.69 5.18 5.30
C ALA A 54 -2.57 6.09 5.78
N ARG A 55 -2.11 5.87 6.99
CA ARG A 55 -1.04 6.66 7.60
C ARG A 55 0.17 5.79 7.86
N PHE A 56 1.34 6.27 7.43
CA PHE A 56 2.60 5.55 7.56
C PHE A 56 3.56 6.42 8.36
N THR A 57 4.26 5.83 9.32
CA THR A 57 5.16 6.60 10.18
C THR A 57 6.45 5.84 10.49
N ASP A 58 7.51 6.61 10.73
CA ASP A 58 8.77 6.13 11.26
C ASP A 58 9.53 7.32 11.86
N GLY A 59 9.42 7.47 13.18
CA GLY A 59 10.06 8.59 13.85
C GLY A 59 9.58 9.93 13.31
N ALA A 60 10.50 10.68 12.70
CA ALA A 60 10.19 11.98 12.12
C ALA A 60 9.54 11.88 10.75
N ASP A 61 9.64 10.72 10.10
CA ASP A 61 9.05 10.50 8.78
C ASP A 61 7.59 10.13 8.92
N SER A 62 6.76 10.70 8.05
CA SER A 62 5.34 10.39 8.01
C SER A 62 4.80 10.61 6.60
N LEU A 63 3.79 9.84 6.25
CA LEU A 63 3.11 9.96 4.98
C LEU A 63 1.65 9.56 5.15
N THR A 64 0.75 10.33 4.57
CA THR A 64 -0.68 10.04 4.57
C THR A 64 -1.14 9.85 3.13
N MET A 65 -1.84 8.75 2.88
CA MET A 65 -2.39 8.42 1.59
C MET A 65 -3.92 8.43 1.70
N ASN A 66 -4.57 9.20 0.84
CA ASN A 66 -6.03 9.27 0.78
C ASN A 66 -6.47 8.64 -0.54
N ILE A 67 -7.32 7.63 -0.47
CA ILE A 67 -7.76 6.88 -1.65
C ILE A 67 -9.27 6.79 -1.71
N ALA A 68 -9.80 6.77 -2.93
CA ALA A 68 -11.20 6.57 -3.21
C ALA A 68 -11.35 5.26 -3.99
N LEU A 69 -12.23 4.40 -3.50
CA LEU A 69 -12.44 3.06 -4.05
C LEU A 69 -13.91 2.85 -4.36
N TYR A 70 -14.17 1.95 -5.29
CA TYR A 70 -15.52 1.48 -5.59
C TYR A 70 -15.54 -0.04 -5.40
N LEU A 71 -16.34 -0.51 -4.45
CA LEU A 71 -16.27 -1.90 -3.98
C LEU A 71 -17.35 -2.81 -4.56
N VAL A 72 -17.76 -2.57 -5.79
CA VAL A 72 -18.57 -3.54 -6.54
C VAL A 72 -17.59 -4.48 -7.24
N PRO A 73 -17.67 -5.80 -7.02
CA PRO A 73 -16.76 -6.74 -7.65
C PRO A 73 -16.83 -6.69 -9.19
N PRO A 74 -15.67 -6.61 -9.87
CA PRO A 74 -14.34 -6.47 -9.28
C PRO A 74 -14.13 -5.08 -8.68
N PRO A 75 -13.42 -4.98 -7.54
CA PRO A 75 -13.19 -3.68 -6.91
C PRO A 75 -12.35 -2.78 -7.81
N GLU A 76 -12.61 -1.49 -7.71
CA GLU A 76 -12.00 -0.52 -8.59
C GLU A 76 -11.38 0.62 -7.79
N PHE A 77 -10.15 0.96 -8.14
CA PHE A 77 -9.49 2.15 -7.61
C PHE A 77 -9.90 3.36 -8.44
N ARG A 78 -10.40 4.40 -7.77
CA ARG A 78 -10.87 5.61 -8.43
C ARG A 78 -9.78 6.66 -8.53
N SER A 79 -9.24 7.04 -7.39
CA SER A 79 -8.23 8.10 -7.33
C SER A 79 -7.55 8.06 -5.98
N GLY A 80 -6.43 8.77 -5.89
CA GLY A 80 -5.75 8.93 -4.63
C GLY A 80 -4.69 10.01 -4.68
N THR A 81 -4.40 10.55 -3.51
CA THR A 81 -3.32 11.52 -3.32
C THR A 81 -2.53 11.14 -2.08
N TYR A 82 -1.33 11.65 -2.00
CA TYR A 82 -0.52 11.46 -0.79
C TYR A 82 0.23 12.75 -0.47
N GLU A 83 0.56 12.90 0.79
CA GLU A 83 1.46 13.95 1.25
C GLU A 83 2.17 13.50 2.51
N GLY A 84 3.33 14.05 2.75
CA GLY A 84 4.09 13.71 3.94
C GLY A 84 5.47 14.33 3.96
N THR A 85 6.29 13.83 4.88
CA THR A 85 7.68 14.26 5.03
C THR A 85 8.55 13.03 5.19
N ILE A 86 9.51 12.87 4.29
CA ILE A 86 10.46 11.77 4.32
C ILE A 86 11.86 12.36 4.19
N GLY A 87 12.74 12.02 5.13
CA GLY A 87 14.10 12.53 5.13
C GLY A 87 14.16 14.05 5.26
N GLY A 88 13.22 14.64 6.00
CA GLY A 88 13.16 16.10 6.17
C GLY A 88 12.58 16.84 4.98
N LYS A 89 12.17 16.16 3.94
CA LYS A 89 11.66 16.76 2.71
C LYS A 89 10.16 16.55 2.60
N MET A 90 9.41 17.60 2.33
CA MET A 90 7.97 17.52 2.08
C MET A 90 7.72 16.95 0.69
N ILE A 91 6.85 15.95 0.63
CA ILE A 91 6.49 15.28 -0.62
C ILE A 91 4.97 15.22 -0.76
N LYS A 92 4.50 15.25 -1.99
CA LYS A 92 3.08 15.09 -2.31
C LYS A 92 2.92 14.68 -3.76
N GLY A 93 1.77 14.10 -4.08
CA GLY A 93 1.49 13.70 -5.44
C GLY A 93 0.26 12.82 -5.55
N GLN A 94 0.16 12.12 -6.65
CA GLN A 94 -0.95 11.24 -6.98
C GLN A 94 -0.61 9.80 -6.63
N VAL A 95 -1.65 9.02 -6.34
CA VAL A 95 -1.53 7.59 -6.10
C VAL A 95 -2.16 6.86 -7.27
N ASP A 96 -1.51 5.79 -7.72
CA ASP A 96 -2.05 4.84 -8.65
C ASP A 96 -2.10 3.47 -7.99
N CYS A 97 -3.02 2.61 -8.40
CA CYS A 97 -3.17 1.30 -7.78
C CYS A 97 -3.31 0.21 -8.85
N PRO A 98 -2.20 -0.37 -9.29
CA PRO A 98 -2.23 -1.43 -10.30
C PRO A 98 -2.89 -2.73 -9.82
N SER A 99 -2.97 -2.94 -8.51
CA SER A 99 -3.57 -4.15 -7.96
C SER A 99 -4.29 -3.81 -6.67
N ILE A 100 -5.58 -4.15 -6.57
CA ILE A 100 -6.38 -3.93 -5.38
C ILE A 100 -7.02 -5.24 -4.94
N MET A 101 -7.05 -5.46 -3.63
CA MET A 101 -7.71 -6.60 -2.99
C MET A 101 -8.79 -6.09 -2.05
N PHE A 102 -9.91 -6.81 -2.01
CA PHE A 102 -11.04 -6.42 -1.18
C PHE A 102 -11.74 -7.66 -0.65
N PHE A 103 -11.99 -7.67 0.64
CA PHE A 103 -12.75 -8.71 1.32
C PHE A 103 -13.74 -8.05 2.29
N GLY A 104 -14.89 -8.65 2.46
CA GLY A 104 -15.85 -8.16 3.44
C GLY A 104 -17.23 -7.78 2.89
N GLY A 105 -17.42 -7.86 1.58
CA GLY A 105 -18.72 -7.68 0.95
C GLY A 105 -19.44 -6.40 1.37
N GLN A 106 -20.52 -6.55 2.12
CA GLN A 106 -21.35 -5.43 2.58
C GLN A 106 -20.94 -4.87 3.94
N SER A 107 -19.86 -5.39 4.52
CA SER A 107 -19.41 -4.95 5.84
C SER A 107 -19.06 -3.46 5.86
N ASP A 108 -19.32 -2.80 6.98
CA ASP A 108 -18.88 -1.43 7.22
C ASP A 108 -17.36 -1.33 7.38
N GLN A 109 -16.73 -2.43 7.74
CA GLN A 109 -15.28 -2.50 7.96
C GLN A 109 -14.66 -3.56 7.06
N PRO A 110 -14.65 -3.35 5.74
CA PRO A 110 -14.03 -4.31 4.83
C PRO A 110 -12.52 -4.32 5.00
N SER A 111 -11.90 -5.41 4.57
CA SER A 111 -10.44 -5.48 4.47
C SER A 111 -10.02 -5.11 3.07
N VAL A 112 -9.09 -4.19 2.98
CA VAL A 112 -8.58 -3.69 1.71
C VAL A 112 -7.06 -3.75 1.71
N GLY A 113 -6.50 -4.10 0.58
CA GLY A 113 -5.06 -4.09 0.38
C GLY A 113 -4.74 -3.93 -1.08
N GLY A 114 -3.47 -4.04 -1.41
CA GLY A 114 -3.05 -3.94 -2.79
C GLY A 114 -1.65 -3.39 -2.93
N VAL A 115 -1.33 -3.00 -4.16
CA VAL A 115 -0.08 -2.34 -4.50
C VAL A 115 -0.39 -0.92 -4.91
N PHE A 116 0.22 0.03 -4.23
CA PHE A 116 0.01 1.46 -4.46
C PHE A 116 1.30 2.09 -4.94
N LEU A 117 1.21 2.85 -6.02
CA LEU A 117 2.35 3.57 -6.58
C LEU A 117 2.15 5.06 -6.31
N LEU A 118 3.12 5.67 -5.66
CA LEU A 118 3.10 7.09 -5.34
C LEU A 118 3.92 7.83 -6.36
N LYS A 119 3.27 8.73 -7.09
CA LYS A 119 3.87 9.44 -8.21
C LYS A 119 4.17 10.88 -7.83
N ASP A 120 5.31 11.38 -8.32
CA ASP A 120 5.69 12.78 -8.11
C ASP A 120 4.95 13.72 -9.07
N GLU A 121 5.29 15.00 -9.03
CA GLU A 121 4.65 16.01 -9.87
C GLU A 121 4.92 15.82 -11.37
N GLN A 122 6.00 15.09 -11.71
CA GLN A 122 6.30 14.71 -13.08
C GLN A 122 5.68 13.38 -13.49
N ASN A 123 4.76 12.86 -12.67
CA ASN A 123 4.05 11.59 -12.92
C ASN A 123 4.98 10.36 -12.95
N ARG A 124 6.11 10.43 -12.25
CA ARG A 124 7.03 9.31 -12.11
C ARG A 124 6.75 8.56 -10.81
N SER A 125 6.76 7.25 -10.86
CA SER A 125 6.57 6.42 -9.65
C SER A 125 7.83 6.50 -8.80
N VAL A 126 7.70 7.02 -7.58
CA VAL A 126 8.81 7.19 -6.64
C VAL A 126 8.76 6.15 -5.53
N TYR A 127 7.56 5.84 -5.04
CA TYR A 127 7.38 4.88 -3.96
C TYR A 127 6.38 3.81 -4.36
N ARG A 128 6.57 2.62 -3.82
CA ARG A 128 5.63 1.52 -3.96
C ARG A 128 5.31 0.99 -2.57
N ILE A 129 4.03 0.95 -2.24
CA ILE A 129 3.57 0.44 -0.96
C ILE A 129 2.73 -0.80 -1.21
N ARG A 130 3.13 -1.90 -0.60
CA ARG A 130 2.38 -3.15 -0.66
C ARG A 130 1.71 -3.35 0.68
N ILE A 131 0.38 -3.37 0.67
CA ILE A 131 -0.42 -3.53 1.88
C ILE A 131 -1.21 -4.82 1.74
N PRO A 132 -1.02 -5.80 2.65
CA PRO A 132 -1.89 -6.97 2.68
C PRO A 132 -3.31 -6.54 3.04
N ALA A 133 -4.30 -7.37 2.75
CA ALA A 133 -5.68 -7.05 3.07
C ALA A 133 -5.79 -6.74 4.56
N THR A 134 -6.13 -5.50 4.89
CA THR A 134 -6.14 -4.97 6.25
C THR A 134 -7.52 -4.39 6.55
N PRO A 135 -8.12 -4.76 7.69
CA PRO A 135 -9.42 -4.18 8.05
C PRO A 135 -9.33 -2.66 8.20
N MET A 136 -10.28 -1.96 7.59
CA MET A 136 -10.40 -0.51 7.77
C MET A 136 -11.22 -0.25 9.02
N SER A 137 -10.69 0.57 9.91
CA SER A 137 -11.45 1.01 11.05
C SER A 137 -12.30 2.23 10.66
N ARG A 138 -13.41 2.42 11.37
CA ARG A 138 -14.24 3.61 11.21
C ARG A 138 -13.53 4.82 11.78
N ARG A 139 -13.79 5.93 11.18
CA ARG A 139 -13.36 7.22 11.73
C ARG A 139 -14.21 7.65 12.88
#